data_c56b0b4cd1ead9beafa911cd717038c3
#
_entry.id   c56b0b4cd1ead9beafa911cd717038c3
#
_cell.length_a   1.000
_cell.length_b   1.000
_cell.length_c   1.000
_cell.angle_alpha   90.00
_cell.angle_beta   90.00
_cell.angle_gamma   90.00
#
_symmetry.space_group_name_H-M   'P 1'
#
loop_
_entity.id
_entity.type
_entity.pdbx_description
1 polymer ?
#
loop_
_entity_poly.entity_id
_entity_poly.type
_entity_poly.pdbx_seq_one_letter_code
_entity_poly.pdbx_strand_id
1 'polypeptide(L)'
;MLLSDRKTALEVYNAMNDSNYDNPDELVFTTLKNAVYMGMKNDVSFIISSQLVLYEHQSSINPNMPLRDLFYTACVLSGLIMNENIYGKHQILVPEPKFVIFYNGKEKMPECSELRLSDAYEKHSGTPSLELVIQVININYGCNKELMEKSRTLREYMIFVETVRNYEKEYEFKEAVEYAIDDCIRNNILRSFLIKSRAEVLRVFLFEYDQEKHIRQEKDESREEGRKEGIKEGIKLGRAEGLELGEIQMLVKQIQKGRITMEEAAEDAGMTVEKFTDAMEHVMAQTV
;
A
#
# COMPACT_ATOMS: atom_id res chain seq x y z
N MET A 1 5.22 -14.37 -12.64
CA MET A 1 5.31 -15.82 -12.90
C MET A 1 4.21 -16.34 -13.82
N LEU A 2 2.93 -16.36 -13.46
CA LEU A 2 1.84 -16.80 -14.35
C LEU A 2 1.76 -15.95 -15.63
N LEU A 3 1.83 -14.62 -15.50
CA LEU A 3 1.80 -13.67 -16.60
C LEU A 3 3.12 -13.54 -17.38
N SER A 4 4.16 -14.30 -17.05
CA SER A 4 5.40 -14.35 -17.83
C SER A 4 5.27 -15.21 -19.09
N ASP A 5 4.19 -15.98 -19.23
CA ASP A 5 3.84 -16.67 -20.46
C ASP A 5 3.08 -15.73 -21.40
N ARG A 6 3.52 -15.63 -22.67
CA ARG A 6 2.96 -14.69 -23.66
C ARG A 6 1.46 -14.89 -23.91
N LYS A 7 1.02 -16.14 -23.99
CA LYS A 7 -0.40 -16.45 -24.25
C LYS A 7 -1.27 -16.03 -23.08
N THR A 8 -0.80 -16.31 -21.88
CA THR A 8 -1.46 -15.93 -20.63
C THR A 8 -1.51 -14.40 -20.47
N ALA A 9 -0.41 -13.70 -20.72
CA ALA A 9 -0.36 -12.25 -20.65
C ALA A 9 -1.29 -11.60 -21.68
N LEU A 10 -1.33 -12.13 -22.91
CA LEU A 10 -2.22 -11.64 -23.98
C LEU A 10 -3.70 -11.87 -23.61
N GLU A 11 -4.05 -13.02 -23.07
CA GLU A 11 -5.42 -13.34 -22.64
C GLU A 11 -5.90 -12.35 -21.58
N VAL A 12 -5.07 -12.09 -20.56
CA VAL A 12 -5.39 -11.10 -19.51
C VAL A 12 -5.46 -9.68 -20.07
N TYR A 13 -4.53 -9.31 -20.98
CA TYR A 13 -4.57 -8.01 -21.64
C TYR A 13 -5.87 -7.81 -22.43
N ASN A 14 -6.29 -8.81 -23.21
CA ASN A 14 -7.53 -8.76 -23.97
C ASN A 14 -8.75 -8.60 -23.05
N ALA A 15 -8.81 -9.36 -21.95
CA ALA A 15 -9.89 -9.27 -20.98
C ALA A 15 -9.97 -7.90 -20.30
N MET A 16 -8.82 -7.30 -20.00
CA MET A 16 -8.71 -5.96 -19.37
C MET A 16 -9.08 -4.80 -20.31
N ASN A 17 -8.88 -4.97 -21.63
CA ASN A 17 -9.01 -3.89 -22.58
C ASN A 17 -10.15 -4.11 -23.59
N ASP A 18 -10.99 -5.13 -23.42
CA ASP A 18 -12.03 -5.53 -24.37
C ASP A 18 -11.48 -5.68 -25.81
N SER A 19 -10.26 -6.22 -25.92
CA SER A 19 -9.56 -6.42 -27.19
C SER A 19 -9.49 -7.91 -27.57
N ASN A 20 -9.13 -8.19 -28.82
CA ASN A 20 -9.08 -9.54 -29.37
C ASN A 20 -7.81 -9.78 -30.19
N TYR A 21 -6.64 -9.47 -29.60
CA TYR A 21 -5.37 -9.84 -30.21
C TYR A 21 -5.20 -11.37 -30.13
N ASP A 22 -4.80 -11.99 -31.23
CA ASP A 22 -4.69 -13.45 -31.36
C ASP A 22 -3.24 -13.94 -31.44
N ASN A 23 -2.31 -13.03 -31.72
CA ASN A 23 -0.89 -13.35 -31.88
C ASN A 23 -0.07 -12.98 -30.64
N PRO A 24 0.32 -13.95 -29.79
CA PRO A 24 1.15 -13.68 -28.61
C PRO A 24 2.55 -13.13 -28.91
N ASP A 25 3.03 -13.27 -30.14
CA ASP A 25 4.36 -12.79 -30.53
C ASP A 25 4.38 -11.26 -30.74
N GLU A 26 3.23 -10.61 -30.79
CA GLU A 26 3.12 -9.14 -30.77
C GLU A 26 3.50 -8.54 -29.42
N LEU A 27 3.48 -9.35 -28.34
CA LEU A 27 3.96 -8.94 -27.03
C LEU A 27 5.49 -8.86 -26.99
N VAL A 28 6.02 -7.66 -26.77
CA VAL A 28 7.45 -7.45 -26.54
C VAL A 28 7.68 -7.28 -25.04
N PHE A 29 8.18 -8.32 -24.38
CA PHE A 29 8.48 -8.24 -22.95
C PHE A 29 9.63 -7.28 -22.66
N THR A 30 9.39 -6.34 -21.74
CA THR A 30 10.35 -5.33 -21.28
C THR A 30 10.74 -5.52 -19.83
N THR A 31 10.34 -6.66 -19.23
CA THR A 31 10.61 -6.98 -17.81
C THR A 31 12.10 -6.92 -17.51
N LEU A 32 12.51 -6.05 -16.61
CA LEU A 32 13.89 -5.89 -16.18
C LEU A 32 14.26 -7.02 -15.20
N LYS A 33 14.94 -8.06 -15.67
CA LYS A 33 15.39 -9.18 -14.83
C LYS A 33 16.51 -8.78 -13.86
N ASN A 34 17.27 -7.72 -14.20
CA ASN A 34 18.41 -7.23 -13.43
C ASN A 34 18.54 -5.71 -13.63
N ALA A 35 17.63 -4.92 -13.10
CA ALA A 35 17.90 -3.49 -13.00
C ALA A 35 19.02 -3.28 -11.97
N VAL A 36 20.22 -3.01 -12.45
CA VAL A 36 21.42 -2.71 -11.63
C VAL A 36 21.22 -1.45 -10.79
N TYR A 37 20.19 -0.66 -11.07
CA TYR A 37 19.83 0.56 -10.36
C TYR A 37 18.71 0.26 -9.35
N MET A 38 19.03 0.33 -8.07
CA MET A 38 18.13 0.26 -6.90
C MET A 38 17.43 -1.10 -6.63
N GLY A 39 17.83 -2.20 -7.27
CA GLY A 39 17.24 -3.53 -6.98
C GLY A 39 15.74 -3.64 -7.34
N MET A 40 15.23 -2.73 -8.19
CA MET A 40 13.83 -2.71 -8.61
C MET A 40 13.53 -3.90 -9.52
N LYS A 41 12.51 -4.65 -9.14
CA LYS A 41 11.91 -5.72 -9.94
C LYS A 41 10.46 -5.38 -10.14
N ASN A 42 9.94 -5.62 -11.33
CA ASN A 42 8.50 -5.68 -11.57
C ASN A 42 8.11 -7.13 -11.91
N ASP A 43 6.85 -7.46 -11.74
CA ASP A 43 6.38 -8.82 -12.02
C ASP A 43 6.37 -9.08 -13.52
N VAL A 44 5.65 -8.28 -14.28
CA VAL A 44 5.58 -8.41 -15.75
C VAL A 44 5.39 -7.05 -16.39
N SER A 45 6.19 -6.76 -17.44
CA SER A 45 5.93 -5.64 -18.35
C SER A 45 6.17 -6.03 -19.79
N PHE A 46 5.37 -5.47 -20.66
CA PHE A 46 5.45 -5.70 -22.11
C PHE A 46 4.89 -4.52 -22.91
N ILE A 47 5.29 -4.44 -24.18
CA ILE A 47 4.73 -3.50 -25.14
C ILE A 47 3.82 -4.28 -26.10
N ILE A 48 2.62 -3.75 -26.32
CA ILE A 48 1.67 -4.20 -27.33
C ILE A 48 0.93 -2.99 -27.89
N SER A 49 0.79 -2.90 -29.22
CA SER A 49 0.02 -1.84 -29.88
C SER A 49 0.33 -0.42 -29.37
N SER A 50 1.64 -0.09 -29.23
CA SER A 50 2.12 1.20 -28.69
C SER A 50 1.71 1.52 -27.25
N GLN A 51 1.33 0.52 -26.47
CA GLN A 51 1.14 0.62 -25.02
C GLN A 51 2.25 -0.12 -24.29
N LEU A 52 2.84 0.50 -23.26
CA LEU A 52 3.73 -0.14 -22.29
C LEU A 52 2.90 -0.54 -21.07
N VAL A 53 2.61 -1.84 -20.94
CA VAL A 53 1.76 -2.37 -19.88
C VAL A 53 2.64 -2.90 -18.76
N LEU A 54 2.36 -2.49 -17.53
CA LEU A 54 2.97 -3.01 -16.31
C LEU A 54 1.89 -3.67 -15.45
N TYR A 55 2.04 -4.96 -15.23
CA TYR A 55 1.19 -5.76 -14.36
C TYR A 55 1.98 -6.17 -13.13
N GLU A 56 1.48 -5.81 -11.97
CA GLU A 56 2.01 -6.19 -10.66
C GLU A 56 0.95 -7.00 -9.89
N HIS A 57 1.42 -7.91 -9.06
CA HIS A 57 0.58 -8.69 -8.18
C HIS A 57 0.90 -8.33 -6.73
N GLN A 58 -0.11 -8.01 -5.92
CA GLN A 58 0.08 -7.63 -4.53
C GLN A 58 -0.95 -8.27 -3.61
N SER A 59 -0.47 -8.91 -2.54
CA SER A 59 -1.27 -9.36 -1.41
C SER A 59 -1.42 -8.27 -0.33
N SER A 60 -0.52 -7.29 -0.33
CA SER A 60 -0.54 -6.10 0.52
C SER A 60 -0.27 -4.87 -0.33
N ILE A 61 -1.15 -3.88 -0.30
CA ILE A 61 -0.97 -2.67 -1.11
C ILE A 61 0.18 -1.83 -0.56
N ASN A 62 1.16 -1.57 -1.44
CA ASN A 62 2.25 -0.65 -1.16
C ASN A 62 1.90 0.74 -1.69
N PRO A 63 1.75 1.77 -0.83
CA PRO A 63 1.40 3.13 -1.27
C PRO A 63 2.49 3.80 -2.12
N ASN A 64 3.73 3.28 -2.10
CA ASN A 64 4.84 3.80 -2.89
C ASN A 64 4.92 3.21 -4.31
N MET A 65 3.94 2.41 -4.73
CA MET A 65 3.93 1.83 -6.08
C MET A 65 3.96 2.89 -7.18
N PRO A 66 3.21 4.01 -7.13
CA PRO A 66 3.31 5.04 -8.17
C PRO A 66 4.73 5.60 -8.33
N LEU A 67 5.47 5.78 -7.24
CA LEU A 67 6.86 6.23 -7.28
C LEU A 67 7.79 5.16 -7.87
N ARG A 68 7.57 3.89 -7.53
CA ARG A 68 8.35 2.78 -8.09
C ARG A 68 8.12 2.63 -9.59
N ASP A 69 6.86 2.69 -10.03
CA ASP A 69 6.49 2.56 -11.44
C ASP A 69 6.96 3.75 -12.28
N LEU A 70 7.04 4.96 -11.70
CA LEU A 70 7.66 6.11 -12.34
C LEU A 70 9.13 5.83 -12.69
N PHE A 71 9.92 5.37 -11.72
CA PHE A 71 11.33 5.05 -11.96
C PHE A 71 11.50 3.89 -12.94
N TYR A 72 10.66 2.88 -12.80
CA TYR A 72 10.67 1.75 -13.72
C TYR A 72 10.38 2.17 -15.17
N THR A 73 9.32 2.95 -15.36
CA THR A 73 8.93 3.48 -16.67
C THR A 73 10.03 4.34 -17.26
N ALA A 74 10.65 5.22 -16.47
CA ALA A 74 11.77 6.04 -16.93
C ALA A 74 12.94 5.18 -17.43
N CYS A 75 13.26 4.08 -16.75
CA CYS A 75 14.30 3.14 -17.19
C CYS A 75 13.95 2.45 -18.50
N VAL A 76 12.70 1.95 -18.64
CA VAL A 76 12.26 1.30 -19.89
C VAL A 76 12.26 2.28 -21.06
N LEU A 77 11.68 3.46 -20.89
CA LEU A 77 11.63 4.48 -21.94
C LEU A 77 13.02 4.96 -22.32
N SER A 78 13.93 5.16 -21.36
CA SER A 78 15.33 5.51 -21.65
C SER A 78 16.01 4.45 -22.49
N GLY A 79 15.75 3.17 -22.24
CA GLY A 79 16.27 2.07 -23.05
C GLY A 79 15.71 2.08 -24.48
N LEU A 80 14.42 2.38 -24.67
CA LEU A 80 13.78 2.43 -25.96
C LEU A 80 14.32 3.56 -26.86
N ILE A 81 14.63 4.71 -26.24
CA ILE A 81 15.08 5.91 -26.96
C ILE A 81 16.60 6.12 -26.95
N MET A 82 17.37 5.12 -26.48
CA MET A 82 18.82 5.24 -26.26
C MET A 82 19.59 5.72 -27.52
N ASN A 83 19.10 5.37 -28.71
CA ASN A 83 19.72 5.76 -30.00
C ASN A 83 19.06 7.01 -30.62
N GLU A 84 18.10 7.63 -29.93
CA GLU A 84 17.37 8.80 -30.41
C GLU A 84 18.02 10.10 -29.91
N ASN A 85 17.92 11.17 -30.71
CA ASN A 85 18.41 12.48 -30.32
C ASN A 85 17.32 13.29 -29.62
N ILE A 86 17.24 13.17 -28.29
CA ILE A 86 16.25 13.89 -27.45
C ILE A 86 16.40 15.42 -27.48
N TYR A 87 17.53 15.94 -27.96
CA TYR A 87 17.77 17.37 -28.14
C TYR A 87 17.45 17.84 -29.56
N GLY A 88 16.99 16.94 -30.41
CA GLY A 88 16.57 17.24 -31.78
C GLY A 88 15.26 18.03 -31.83
N LYS A 89 14.92 18.51 -33.05
CA LYS A 89 13.68 19.28 -33.28
C LYS A 89 12.46 18.37 -33.51
N HIS A 90 12.66 17.09 -33.74
CA HIS A 90 11.59 16.13 -33.99
C HIS A 90 11.15 15.50 -32.67
N GLN A 91 9.81 15.39 -32.49
CA GLN A 91 9.24 14.71 -31.35
C GLN A 91 9.48 13.22 -31.48
N ILE A 92 10.04 12.62 -30.39
CA ILE A 92 10.20 11.17 -30.26
C ILE A 92 8.90 10.61 -29.71
N LEU A 93 8.34 9.61 -30.36
CA LEU A 93 7.15 8.91 -29.89
C LEU A 93 7.56 7.72 -29.03
N VAL A 94 6.90 7.55 -27.89
CA VAL A 94 7.10 6.44 -26.95
C VAL A 94 5.77 5.75 -26.69
N PRO A 95 5.79 4.46 -26.29
CA PRO A 95 4.57 3.75 -25.89
C PRO A 95 3.90 4.44 -24.69
N GLU A 96 2.57 4.51 -24.72
CA GLU A 96 1.77 4.99 -23.59
C GLU A 96 1.84 4.01 -22.41
N PRO A 97 2.29 4.42 -21.21
CA PRO A 97 2.37 3.52 -20.06
C PRO A 97 0.99 3.29 -19.42
N LYS A 98 0.70 2.04 -19.07
CA LYS A 98 -0.49 1.60 -18.36
C LYS A 98 -0.12 0.72 -17.18
N PHE A 99 -0.61 1.06 -16.00
CA PHE A 99 -0.25 0.44 -14.73
C PHE A 99 -1.44 -0.25 -14.10
N VAL A 100 -1.28 -1.52 -13.76
CA VAL A 100 -2.32 -2.32 -13.11
C VAL A 100 -1.72 -3.18 -11.99
N ILE A 101 -2.32 -3.09 -10.82
CA ILE A 101 -2.07 -3.99 -9.69
C ILE A 101 -3.23 -4.96 -9.59
N PHE A 102 -2.96 -6.27 -9.63
CA PHE A 102 -3.89 -7.30 -9.26
C PHE A 102 -3.77 -7.59 -7.76
N TYR A 103 -4.78 -7.18 -7.01
CA TYR A 103 -4.82 -7.35 -5.56
C TYR A 103 -5.55 -8.65 -5.18
N ASN A 104 -4.87 -9.49 -4.40
CA ASN A 104 -5.44 -10.72 -3.84
C ASN A 104 -5.26 -10.84 -2.32
N GLY A 105 -5.01 -9.75 -1.61
CA GLY A 105 -4.77 -9.76 -0.16
C GLY A 105 -5.99 -10.13 0.67
N LYS A 106 -5.79 -10.33 1.97
CA LYS A 106 -6.84 -10.69 2.94
C LYS A 106 -7.61 -9.46 3.45
N GLU A 107 -7.08 -8.25 3.30
CA GLU A 107 -7.77 -7.02 3.70
C GLU A 107 -8.93 -6.71 2.76
N LYS A 108 -10.04 -6.24 3.33
CA LYS A 108 -11.23 -5.89 2.54
C LYS A 108 -10.95 -4.65 1.70
N MET A 109 -11.00 -4.79 0.38
CA MET A 109 -10.77 -3.73 -0.59
C MET A 109 -11.97 -3.61 -1.53
N PRO A 110 -12.25 -2.41 -2.11
CA PRO A 110 -13.22 -2.27 -3.18
C PRO A 110 -12.81 -3.10 -4.40
N GLU A 111 -13.74 -3.35 -5.33
CA GLU A 111 -13.45 -4.09 -6.57
C GLU A 111 -12.39 -3.38 -7.41
N CYS A 112 -12.46 -2.05 -7.49
CA CYS A 112 -11.50 -1.22 -8.17
C CYS A 112 -11.14 -0.02 -7.30
N SER A 113 -9.87 0.38 -7.32
CA SER A 113 -9.37 1.61 -6.71
C SER A 113 -8.16 2.14 -7.49
N GLU A 114 -7.65 3.30 -7.10
CA GLU A 114 -6.49 3.92 -7.74
C GLU A 114 -5.44 4.26 -6.69
N LEU A 115 -4.17 4.18 -7.09
CA LEU A 115 -3.05 4.80 -6.39
C LEU A 115 -2.52 5.93 -7.27
N ARG A 116 -2.23 7.07 -6.66
CA ARG A 116 -1.79 8.27 -7.37
C ARG A 116 -0.41 8.71 -6.89
N LEU A 117 0.44 9.12 -7.83
CA LEU A 117 1.75 9.68 -7.49
C LEU A 117 1.61 10.98 -6.67
N SER A 118 0.57 11.75 -6.95
CA SER A 118 0.28 12.99 -6.21
C SER A 118 0.03 12.77 -4.72
N ASP A 119 -0.37 11.57 -4.28
CA ASP A 119 -0.56 11.26 -2.87
C ASP A 119 0.78 11.24 -2.09
N ALA A 120 1.90 11.08 -2.80
CA ALA A 120 3.24 11.11 -2.22
C ALA A 120 3.87 12.51 -2.16
N TYR A 121 3.20 13.55 -2.67
CA TYR A 121 3.76 14.90 -2.64
C TYR A 121 3.54 15.57 -1.28
N GLU A 122 4.57 16.19 -0.73
CA GLU A 122 4.50 16.93 0.55
C GLU A 122 3.49 18.09 0.51
N LYS A 123 3.26 18.66 -0.67
CA LYS A 123 2.29 19.76 -0.89
C LYS A 123 1.34 19.42 -2.01
N HIS A 124 0.05 19.54 -1.73
CA HIS A 124 -1.00 19.34 -2.71
C HIS A 124 -1.45 20.70 -3.30
N SER A 125 -1.09 20.94 -4.57
CA SER A 125 -1.41 22.19 -5.29
C SER A 125 -2.64 22.07 -6.21
N GLY A 126 -3.41 20.99 -6.09
CA GLY A 126 -4.56 20.71 -6.93
C GLY A 126 -4.19 19.88 -8.16
N THR A 127 -3.63 20.49 -9.20
CA THR A 127 -3.23 19.74 -10.41
C THR A 127 -1.72 19.68 -10.51
N PRO A 128 -1.08 18.54 -10.21
CA PRO A 128 0.37 18.39 -10.32
C PRO A 128 0.81 18.38 -11.79
N SER A 129 2.02 18.89 -12.06
CA SER A 129 2.61 18.84 -13.39
C SER A 129 3.09 17.44 -13.79
N LEU A 130 3.28 16.54 -12.81
CA LEU A 130 3.59 15.13 -13.02
C LEU A 130 2.58 14.30 -12.24
N GLU A 131 1.87 13.42 -12.92
CA GLU A 131 0.95 12.46 -12.32
C GLU A 131 1.16 11.08 -12.94
N LEU A 132 1.03 10.05 -12.09
CA LEU A 132 0.98 8.66 -12.49
C LEU A 132 -0.16 8.01 -11.69
N VAL A 133 -1.03 7.31 -12.39
CA VAL A 133 -2.19 6.65 -11.79
C VAL A 133 -2.09 5.15 -12.06
N ILE A 134 -2.19 4.36 -11.00
CA ILE A 134 -2.22 2.90 -11.06
C ILE A 134 -3.63 2.43 -10.78
N GLN A 135 -4.17 1.58 -11.63
CA GLN A 135 -5.43 0.88 -11.36
C GLN A 135 -5.18 -0.32 -10.45
N VAL A 136 -5.88 -0.41 -9.35
CA VAL A 136 -5.86 -1.57 -8.45
C VAL A 136 -7.14 -2.36 -8.68
N ILE A 137 -7.00 -3.60 -9.14
CA ILE A 137 -8.09 -4.52 -9.44
C ILE A 137 -8.12 -5.62 -8.39
N ASN A 138 -9.19 -5.69 -7.62
CA ASN A 138 -9.38 -6.74 -6.62
C ASN A 138 -9.79 -8.05 -7.30
N ILE A 139 -8.87 -9.02 -7.32
CA ILE A 139 -9.08 -10.33 -7.92
C ILE A 139 -9.45 -11.42 -6.90
N ASN A 140 -9.92 -11.04 -5.71
CA ASN A 140 -10.42 -12.00 -4.73
C ASN A 140 -11.74 -12.63 -5.17
N TYR A 141 -12.04 -13.79 -4.57
CA TYR A 141 -13.27 -14.52 -4.88
C TYR A 141 -14.52 -13.66 -4.69
N GLY A 142 -15.35 -13.60 -5.74
CA GLY A 142 -16.59 -12.81 -5.76
C GLY A 142 -16.45 -11.37 -6.24
N CYS A 143 -15.22 -10.85 -6.44
CA CYS A 143 -14.95 -9.53 -6.99
C CYS A 143 -14.78 -9.57 -8.51
N ASN A 144 -15.02 -8.42 -9.17
CA ASN A 144 -14.80 -8.20 -10.62
C ASN A 144 -15.29 -9.35 -11.50
N LYS A 145 -16.55 -9.77 -11.31
CA LYS A 145 -17.13 -10.94 -11.97
C LYS A 145 -17.03 -10.89 -13.49
N GLU A 146 -17.30 -9.72 -14.08
CA GLU A 146 -17.23 -9.55 -15.54
C GLU A 146 -15.80 -9.81 -16.06
N LEU A 147 -14.77 -9.31 -15.39
CA LEU A 147 -13.38 -9.58 -15.73
C LEU A 147 -13.05 -11.08 -15.59
N MET A 148 -13.56 -11.73 -14.52
CA MET A 148 -13.35 -13.16 -14.29
C MET A 148 -14.07 -14.04 -15.33
N GLU A 149 -15.15 -13.55 -15.92
CA GLU A 149 -15.82 -14.23 -17.05
C GLU A 149 -15.00 -14.11 -18.34
N LYS A 150 -14.39 -12.93 -18.57
CA LYS A 150 -13.56 -12.66 -19.75
C LYS A 150 -12.18 -13.32 -19.66
N SER A 151 -11.57 -13.39 -18.45
CA SER A 151 -10.25 -14.00 -18.24
C SER A 151 -10.37 -15.33 -17.50
N ARG A 152 -10.14 -16.41 -18.24
CA ARG A 152 -10.00 -17.75 -17.65
C ARG A 152 -8.81 -17.83 -16.70
N THR A 153 -7.69 -17.21 -17.08
CA THR A 153 -6.46 -17.21 -16.29
C THR A 153 -6.67 -16.56 -14.93
N LEU A 154 -7.25 -15.35 -14.87
CA LEU A 154 -7.50 -14.66 -13.60
C LEU A 154 -8.51 -15.42 -12.75
N ARG A 155 -9.57 -15.95 -13.37
CA ARG A 155 -10.55 -16.77 -12.66
C ARG A 155 -9.95 -18.03 -12.04
N GLU A 156 -9.14 -18.78 -12.79
CA GLU A 156 -8.48 -19.98 -12.28
C GLU A 156 -7.45 -19.64 -11.19
N TYR A 157 -6.75 -18.52 -11.32
CA TYR A 157 -5.82 -18.03 -10.30
C TYR A 157 -6.56 -17.64 -9.01
N MET A 158 -7.66 -16.91 -9.11
CA MET A 158 -8.54 -16.59 -7.97
C MET A 158 -9.00 -17.85 -7.23
N ILE A 159 -9.45 -18.90 -7.98
CA ILE A 159 -9.87 -20.16 -7.39
C ILE A 159 -8.70 -20.85 -6.67
N PHE A 160 -7.52 -20.85 -7.28
CA PHE A 160 -6.32 -21.42 -6.66
C PHE A 160 -5.98 -20.73 -5.33
N VAL A 161 -5.96 -19.39 -5.30
CA VAL A 161 -5.69 -18.61 -4.08
C VAL A 161 -6.73 -18.89 -2.99
N GLU A 162 -8.01 -18.96 -3.36
CA GLU A 162 -9.08 -19.29 -2.41
C GLU A 162 -8.96 -20.72 -1.88
N THR A 163 -8.54 -21.65 -2.73
CA THR A 163 -8.27 -23.05 -2.32
C THR A 163 -7.13 -23.10 -1.30
N VAL A 164 -6.03 -22.35 -1.51
CA VAL A 164 -4.95 -22.25 -0.52
C VAL A 164 -5.48 -21.73 0.82
N ARG A 165 -6.28 -20.65 0.81
CA ARG A 165 -6.86 -20.06 2.02
C ARG A 165 -7.80 -21.01 2.77
N ASN A 166 -8.50 -21.87 2.05
CA ASN A 166 -9.38 -22.87 2.67
C ASN A 166 -8.56 -23.94 3.38
N TYR A 167 -7.49 -24.45 2.75
CA TYR A 167 -6.58 -25.39 3.39
C TYR A 167 -5.79 -24.76 4.56
N GLU A 168 -5.43 -23.46 4.49
CA GLU A 168 -4.73 -22.74 5.59
C GLU A 168 -5.52 -22.70 6.90
N LYS A 169 -6.84 -22.94 6.87
CA LYS A 169 -7.68 -23.02 8.08
C LYS A 169 -7.40 -24.27 8.91
N GLU A 170 -6.88 -25.34 8.31
CA GLU A 170 -6.70 -26.66 8.93
C GLU A 170 -5.25 -27.14 8.91
N TYR A 171 -4.40 -26.60 8.03
CA TYR A 171 -3.04 -27.04 7.79
C TYR A 171 -2.05 -25.88 7.91
N GLU A 172 -0.79 -26.20 8.17
CA GLU A 172 0.30 -25.25 8.06
C GLU A 172 0.41 -24.70 6.63
N PHE A 173 0.82 -23.45 6.48
CA PHE A 173 0.77 -22.74 5.19
C PHE A 173 1.44 -23.50 4.04
N LYS A 174 2.60 -24.11 4.28
CA LYS A 174 3.30 -24.89 3.26
C LYS A 174 2.47 -26.09 2.80
N GLU A 175 1.90 -26.83 3.73
CA GLU A 175 1.04 -28.00 3.43
C GLU A 175 -0.24 -27.54 2.73
N ALA A 176 -0.82 -26.42 3.15
CA ALA A 176 -1.99 -25.83 2.53
C ALA A 176 -1.75 -25.50 1.05
N VAL A 177 -0.60 -24.93 0.71
CA VAL A 177 -0.22 -24.66 -0.69
C VAL A 177 -0.04 -25.97 -1.47
N GLU A 178 0.61 -26.97 -0.90
CA GLU A 178 0.81 -28.28 -1.55
C GLU A 178 -0.51 -28.98 -1.83
N TYR A 179 -1.43 -29.02 -0.87
CA TYR A 179 -2.78 -29.60 -1.05
C TYR A 179 -3.61 -28.83 -2.07
N ALA A 180 -3.52 -27.49 -2.06
CA ALA A 180 -4.21 -26.66 -3.04
C ALA A 180 -3.71 -26.90 -4.48
N ILE A 181 -2.38 -27.05 -4.65
CA ILE A 181 -1.80 -27.39 -5.95
C ILE A 181 -2.35 -28.74 -6.45
N ASP A 182 -2.35 -29.76 -5.60
CA ASP A 182 -2.81 -31.10 -5.98
C ASP A 182 -4.33 -31.12 -6.28
N ASP A 183 -5.11 -30.37 -5.52
CA ASP A 183 -6.55 -30.25 -5.72
C ASP A 183 -6.87 -29.50 -7.03
N CYS A 184 -6.22 -28.38 -7.28
CA CYS A 184 -6.39 -27.62 -8.50
C CYS A 184 -5.96 -28.41 -9.74
N ILE A 185 -4.86 -29.20 -9.66
CA ILE A 185 -4.45 -30.08 -10.75
C ILE A 185 -5.52 -31.14 -11.05
N ARG A 186 -6.11 -31.75 -10.01
CA ARG A 186 -7.20 -32.74 -10.16
C ARG A 186 -8.45 -32.15 -10.81
N ASN A 187 -8.78 -30.90 -10.43
CA ASN A 187 -9.95 -30.18 -10.93
C ASN A 187 -9.71 -29.41 -12.24
N ASN A 188 -8.56 -29.61 -12.88
CA ASN A 188 -8.17 -28.93 -14.14
C ASN A 188 -8.09 -27.40 -14.05
N ILE A 189 -7.78 -26.87 -12.86
CA ILE A 189 -7.58 -25.43 -12.58
C ILE A 189 -6.08 -25.13 -12.68
N LEU A 190 -5.68 -24.22 -13.55
CA LEU A 190 -4.27 -23.89 -13.86
C LEU A 190 -3.37 -25.13 -14.06
N ARG A 191 -3.96 -26.25 -14.47
CA ARG A 191 -3.33 -27.57 -14.45
C ARG A 191 -1.94 -27.58 -15.10
N SER A 192 -1.84 -27.11 -16.34
CA SER A 192 -0.58 -27.13 -17.10
C SER A 192 0.50 -26.29 -16.43
N PHE A 193 0.11 -25.13 -15.89
CA PHE A 193 1.00 -24.24 -15.18
C PHE A 193 1.47 -24.84 -13.85
N LEU A 194 0.56 -25.36 -13.04
CA LEU A 194 0.87 -25.95 -11.73
C LEU A 194 1.75 -27.21 -11.84
N ILE A 195 1.53 -28.05 -12.85
CA ILE A 195 2.40 -29.20 -13.11
C ILE A 195 3.82 -28.75 -13.48
N LYS A 196 3.94 -27.77 -14.39
CA LYS A 196 5.24 -27.28 -14.89
C LYS A 196 6.01 -26.49 -13.84
N SER A 197 5.32 -25.70 -13.01
CA SER A 197 5.94 -24.70 -12.13
C SER A 197 5.72 -24.99 -10.65
N ARG A 198 5.36 -26.22 -10.24
CA ARG A 198 5.02 -26.60 -8.85
C ARG A 198 6.00 -26.06 -7.81
N ALA A 199 7.29 -26.33 -7.99
CA ALA A 199 8.33 -25.92 -7.05
C ALA A 199 8.50 -24.40 -6.96
N GLU A 200 8.32 -23.72 -8.08
CA GLU A 200 8.41 -22.27 -8.17
C GLU A 200 7.20 -21.59 -7.52
N VAL A 201 5.98 -22.12 -7.76
CA VAL A 201 4.74 -21.66 -7.10
C VAL A 201 4.88 -21.78 -5.59
N LEU A 202 5.29 -22.95 -5.09
CA LEU A 202 5.49 -23.17 -3.66
C LEU A 202 6.50 -22.18 -3.07
N ARG A 203 7.63 -21.95 -3.74
CA ARG A 203 8.66 -21.01 -3.30
C ARG A 203 8.16 -19.58 -3.25
N VAL A 204 7.41 -19.13 -4.26
CA VAL A 204 6.88 -17.76 -4.33
C VAL A 204 5.84 -17.54 -3.23
N PHE A 205 4.91 -18.46 -3.05
CA PHE A 205 3.90 -18.36 -2.00
C PHE A 205 4.51 -18.33 -0.59
N LEU A 206 5.53 -19.17 -0.33
CA LEU A 206 6.24 -19.15 0.95
C LEU A 206 6.98 -17.83 1.17
N PHE A 207 7.63 -17.29 0.14
CA PHE A 207 8.33 -16.03 0.22
C PHE A 207 7.37 -14.84 0.48
N GLU A 208 6.23 -14.79 -0.22
CA GLU A 208 5.19 -13.78 0.00
C GLU A 208 4.61 -13.88 1.41
N TYR A 209 4.36 -15.09 1.89
CA TYR A 209 3.87 -15.32 3.26
C TYR A 209 4.86 -14.83 4.33
N ASP A 210 6.15 -15.11 4.16
CA ASP A 210 7.19 -14.64 5.07
C ASP A 210 7.30 -13.11 5.06
N GLN A 211 7.22 -12.48 3.88
CA GLN A 211 7.19 -11.02 3.75
C GLN A 211 5.96 -10.42 4.44
N GLU A 212 4.77 -10.95 4.22
CA GLU A 212 3.55 -10.48 4.89
C GLU A 212 3.67 -10.60 6.42
N LYS A 213 4.23 -11.70 6.91
CA LYS A 213 4.46 -11.90 8.32
C LYS A 213 5.41 -10.86 8.91
N HIS A 214 6.51 -10.56 8.23
CA HIS A 214 7.45 -9.51 8.63
C HIS A 214 6.79 -8.13 8.65
N ILE A 215 6.07 -7.75 7.59
CA ILE A 215 5.36 -6.47 7.51
C ILE A 215 4.33 -6.32 8.65
N ARG A 216 3.62 -7.40 8.98
CA ARG A 216 2.68 -7.39 10.12
C ARG A 216 3.40 -7.19 11.45
N GLN A 217 4.50 -7.90 11.67
CA GLN A 217 5.30 -7.76 12.88
C GLN A 217 5.83 -6.34 13.05
N GLU A 218 6.43 -5.75 12.02
CA GLU A 218 6.90 -4.36 12.03
C GLU A 218 5.76 -3.36 12.30
N LYS A 219 4.59 -3.58 11.71
CA LYS A 219 3.40 -2.73 11.93
C LYS A 219 2.89 -2.83 13.37
N ASP A 220 2.86 -4.04 13.92
CA ASP A 220 2.42 -4.27 15.30
C ASP A 220 3.43 -3.70 16.31
N GLU A 221 4.73 -3.85 16.08
CA GLU A 221 5.80 -3.27 16.89
C GLU A 221 5.74 -1.73 16.86
N SER A 222 5.65 -1.12 15.67
CA SER A 222 5.54 0.34 15.52
C SER A 222 4.28 0.89 16.19
N ARG A 223 3.16 0.16 16.12
CA ARG A 223 1.92 0.54 16.80
C ARG A 223 2.05 0.47 18.32
N GLU A 224 2.74 -0.54 18.82
CA GLU A 224 2.97 -0.69 20.26
C GLU A 224 3.94 0.36 20.80
N GLU A 225 5.00 0.69 20.05
CA GLU A 225 5.93 1.78 20.36
C GLU A 225 5.22 3.13 20.40
N GLY A 226 4.45 3.47 19.33
CA GLY A 226 3.67 4.71 19.30
C GLY A 226 2.65 4.80 20.44
N ARG A 227 2.04 3.68 20.85
CA ARG A 227 1.15 3.64 22.01
C ARG A 227 1.90 3.92 23.32
N LYS A 228 3.10 3.33 23.50
CA LYS A 228 3.94 3.54 24.69
C LYS A 228 4.41 4.99 24.78
N GLU A 229 4.83 5.57 23.63
CA GLU A 229 5.24 6.98 23.58
C GLU A 229 4.08 7.93 23.87
N GLY A 230 2.90 7.71 23.25
CA GLY A 230 1.71 8.50 23.51
C GLY A 230 1.24 8.44 24.98
N ILE A 231 1.31 7.27 25.62
CA ILE A 231 1.01 7.14 27.06
C ILE A 231 2.04 7.92 27.89
N LYS A 232 3.32 7.80 27.57
CA LYS A 232 4.40 8.49 28.30
C LYS A 232 4.25 10.02 28.18
N GLU A 233 3.93 10.50 27.00
CA GLU A 233 3.71 11.93 26.73
C GLU A 233 2.43 12.43 27.42
N GLY A 234 1.34 11.68 27.34
CA GLY A 234 0.10 11.99 28.05
C GLY A 234 0.25 12.04 29.57
N ILE A 235 1.01 11.11 30.17
CA ILE A 235 1.32 11.14 31.60
C ILE A 235 2.17 12.38 31.96
N LYS A 236 3.15 12.73 31.10
CA LYS A 236 4.01 13.91 31.32
C LYS A 236 3.21 15.20 31.27
N LEU A 237 2.34 15.35 30.28
CA LEU A 237 1.48 16.52 30.12
C LEU A 237 0.45 16.62 31.27
N GLY A 238 -0.27 15.53 31.56
CA GLY A 238 -1.26 15.52 32.64
C GLY A 238 -0.65 15.75 34.01
N ARG A 239 0.63 15.34 34.24
CA ARG A 239 1.33 15.64 35.48
C ARG A 239 1.72 17.11 35.56
N ALA A 240 2.16 17.73 34.46
CA ALA A 240 2.50 19.14 34.41
C ALA A 240 1.25 20.01 34.65
N GLU A 241 0.15 19.73 33.96
CA GLU A 241 -1.14 20.40 34.14
C GLU A 241 -1.70 20.21 35.55
N GLY A 242 -1.59 19.00 36.11
CA GLY A 242 -2.03 18.72 37.47
C GLY A 242 -1.24 19.46 38.54
N LEU A 243 0.07 19.67 38.35
CA LEU A 243 0.90 20.48 39.25
C LEU A 243 0.50 21.96 39.18
N GLU A 244 0.34 22.50 37.99
CA GLU A 244 -0.08 23.89 37.76
C GLU A 244 -1.47 24.17 38.36
N LEU A 245 -2.45 23.31 38.11
CA LEU A 245 -3.77 23.41 38.69
C LEU A 245 -3.75 23.31 40.24
N GLY A 246 -2.92 22.42 40.78
CA GLY A 246 -2.75 22.27 42.22
C GLY A 246 -2.15 23.50 42.88
N GLU A 247 -1.19 24.16 42.22
CA GLU A 247 -0.58 25.40 42.66
C GLU A 247 -1.60 26.55 42.68
N ILE A 248 -2.37 26.72 41.58
CA ILE A 248 -3.45 27.71 41.51
C ILE A 248 -4.49 27.45 42.59
N GLN A 249 -4.94 26.20 42.81
CA GLN A 249 -5.89 25.86 43.87
C GLN A 249 -5.38 26.23 45.26
N MET A 250 -4.08 26.02 45.50
CA MET A 250 -3.48 26.41 46.79
C MET A 250 -3.49 27.91 47.00
N LEU A 251 -3.13 28.70 45.98
CA LEU A 251 -3.12 30.15 46.02
C LEU A 251 -4.54 30.73 46.18
N VAL A 252 -5.52 30.19 45.46
CA VAL A 252 -6.94 30.57 45.61
C VAL A 252 -7.43 30.34 47.05
N LYS A 253 -7.07 29.21 47.69
CA LYS A 253 -7.42 28.97 49.10
C LYS A 253 -6.75 29.97 50.07
N GLN A 254 -5.55 30.46 49.75
CA GLN A 254 -4.89 31.49 50.54
C GLN A 254 -5.57 32.85 50.41
N ILE A 255 -5.99 33.25 49.20
CA ILE A 255 -6.80 34.45 48.97
C ILE A 255 -8.14 34.36 49.74
N GLN A 256 -8.85 33.26 49.65
CA GLN A 256 -10.12 33.07 50.36
C GLN A 256 -9.99 33.16 51.91
N LYS A 257 -8.80 32.82 52.43
CA LYS A 257 -8.48 32.95 53.85
C LYS A 257 -7.95 34.32 54.22
N GLY A 258 -7.89 35.26 53.32
CA GLY A 258 -7.35 36.60 53.54
C GLY A 258 -5.89 36.67 53.90
N ARG A 259 -5.08 35.70 53.44
CA ARG A 259 -3.65 35.58 53.76
C ARG A 259 -2.73 36.30 52.74
N ILE A 260 -3.18 36.34 51.50
CA ILE A 260 -2.49 36.98 50.39
C ILE A 260 -3.51 37.75 49.52
N THR A 261 -3.05 38.75 48.78
CA THR A 261 -3.86 39.49 47.79
C THR A 261 -3.87 38.77 46.44
N MET A 262 -4.71 39.26 45.52
CA MET A 262 -4.77 38.72 44.15
C MET A 262 -3.49 38.98 43.38
N GLU A 263 -2.87 40.15 43.62
CA GLU A 263 -1.63 40.57 43.02
C GLU A 263 -0.47 39.67 43.46
N GLU A 264 -0.40 39.42 44.77
CA GLU A 264 0.63 38.49 45.36
C GLU A 264 0.46 37.07 44.85
N ALA A 265 -0.76 36.58 44.73
CA ALA A 265 -1.02 35.24 44.18
C ALA A 265 -0.65 35.14 42.70
N ALA A 266 -0.90 36.16 41.87
CA ALA A 266 -0.50 36.21 40.48
C ALA A 266 1.03 36.22 40.32
N GLU A 267 1.72 36.98 41.19
CA GLU A 267 3.20 37.01 41.23
C GLU A 267 3.78 35.66 41.61
N ASP A 268 3.25 35.03 42.66
CA ASP A 268 3.67 33.70 43.11
C ASP A 268 3.45 32.61 42.02
N ALA A 269 2.37 32.74 41.25
CA ALA A 269 2.08 31.84 40.12
C ALA A 269 2.90 32.21 38.84
N GLY A 270 3.68 33.28 38.85
CA GLY A 270 4.42 33.73 37.66
C GLY A 270 3.55 34.20 36.50
N MET A 271 2.33 34.69 36.80
CA MET A 271 1.31 35.08 35.83
C MET A 271 0.95 36.56 35.96
N THR A 272 0.27 37.11 34.95
CA THR A 272 -0.38 38.43 35.10
C THR A 272 -1.70 38.22 35.90
N VAL A 273 -2.14 39.31 36.60
CA VAL A 273 -3.41 39.23 37.39
C VAL A 273 -4.60 38.80 36.53
N GLU A 274 -4.69 39.24 35.26
CA GLU A 274 -5.75 38.81 34.33
C GLU A 274 -5.71 37.31 34.09
N LYS A 275 -4.54 36.76 33.75
CA LYS A 275 -4.39 35.31 33.51
C LYS A 275 -4.65 34.46 34.75
N PHE A 276 -4.24 34.99 35.92
CA PHE A 276 -4.51 34.28 37.19
C PHE A 276 -6.00 34.29 37.52
N THR A 277 -6.70 35.39 37.22
CA THR A 277 -8.16 35.47 37.40
C THR A 277 -8.90 34.48 36.54
N ASP A 278 -8.55 34.35 35.26
CA ASP A 278 -9.11 33.36 34.34
C ASP A 278 -8.86 31.92 34.82
N ALA A 279 -7.64 31.65 35.28
CA ALA A 279 -7.25 30.33 35.80
C ALA A 279 -8.00 30.00 37.12
N MET A 280 -8.19 30.98 37.99
CA MET A 280 -8.95 30.86 39.21
C MET A 280 -10.42 30.52 38.92
N GLU A 281 -11.07 31.22 37.98
CA GLU A 281 -12.43 30.92 37.55
C GLU A 281 -12.58 29.51 37.03
N HIS A 282 -11.62 29.06 36.20
CA HIS A 282 -11.60 27.72 35.64
C HIS A 282 -11.47 26.64 36.75
N VAL A 283 -10.59 26.84 37.71
CA VAL A 283 -10.40 25.95 38.86
C VAL A 283 -11.65 25.91 39.76
N MET A 284 -12.30 27.07 39.99
CA MET A 284 -13.53 27.12 40.78
C MET A 284 -14.70 26.43 40.11
N ALA A 285 -14.82 26.52 38.78
CA ALA A 285 -15.84 25.84 38.00
C ALA A 285 -15.69 24.29 38.01
N GLN A 286 -14.48 23.79 38.18
CA GLN A 286 -14.24 22.33 38.26
C GLN A 286 -14.46 21.73 39.69
N THR A 287 -14.65 22.58 40.69
CA THR A 287 -14.75 22.14 42.09
C THR A 287 -16.23 22.08 42.55
N VAL A 288 -17.19 22.42 41.70
CA VAL A 288 -18.64 22.27 41.89
C VAL A 288 -19.12 20.98 41.23
#